data_c7e5db2e64e1f1c587ca6b0b905231cb
#
_entry.id   c7e5db2e64e1f1c587ca6b0b905231cb
#
_cell.length_a   1.000
_cell.length_b   1.000
_cell.length_c   1.000
_cell.angle_alpha   90.00
_cell.angle_beta   90.00
_cell.angle_gamma   90.00
#
_symmetry.space_group_name_H-M   'P 1'
#
loop_
_entity.id
_entity.type
_entity.pdbx_description
1 polymer ?
#
loop_
_entity_poly.entity_id
_entity_poly.type
_entity_poly.pdbx_seq_one_letter_code
_entity_poly.pdbx_strand_id
1 'polypeptide(L)'
;MYDELTRADLQKMQEEIDYRVQQLRPKLIEDVQTARAFGDLSENFEYKCAKQEKNRNDARIRYLQRMIKTAKVIEDKSAADTAGLYDTVEIFMENLGKSRKIQLVTTLRQDALKGWISKESPVGRAVMGRKAGDRAYVDMGSGKGYYLQIRAIEKGTDNGDIPIGSF
;
A
#
# COMPACT_ATOMS: atom_id res chain seq x y z
N MET A 1 -3.23 -10.96 12.52
CA MET A 1 -2.76 -9.57 12.49
C MET A 1 -3.81 -8.75 11.75
N TYR A 2 -4.28 -7.69 12.35
CA TYR A 2 -5.27 -6.81 11.73
C TYR A 2 -4.52 -5.65 11.10
N ASP A 3 -4.68 -5.46 9.81
CA ASP A 3 -4.15 -4.27 9.15
C ASP A 3 -5.06 -3.08 9.43
N GLU A 4 -4.47 -1.99 9.85
CA GLU A 4 -5.20 -0.74 10.07
C GLU A 4 -5.40 -0.04 8.73
N LEU A 5 -6.65 0.06 8.29
CA LEU A 5 -7.05 0.57 6.98
C LEU A 5 -8.08 1.69 7.12
N THR A 6 -8.03 2.63 6.21
CA THR A 6 -9.04 3.69 6.11
C THR A 6 -10.26 3.19 5.34
N ARG A 7 -11.38 3.90 5.43
CA ARG A 7 -12.57 3.61 4.62
C ARG A 7 -12.29 3.69 3.13
N ALA A 8 -11.45 4.65 2.71
CA ALA A 8 -11.04 4.78 1.32
C ALA A 8 -10.21 3.59 0.84
N ASP A 9 -9.35 3.02 1.70
CA ASP A 9 -8.63 1.77 1.41
C ASP A 9 -9.60 0.62 1.15
N LEU A 10 -10.60 0.45 2.02
CA LEU A 10 -11.62 -0.61 1.90
C LEU A 10 -12.44 -0.44 0.61
N GLN A 11 -12.81 0.79 0.27
CA GLN A 11 -13.54 1.07 -0.96
C GLN A 11 -12.71 0.70 -2.19
N LYS A 12 -11.45 1.11 -2.24
CA LYS A 12 -10.53 0.75 -3.35
C LYS A 12 -10.35 -0.75 -3.49
N MET A 13 -10.22 -1.48 -2.39
CA MET A 13 -10.13 -2.94 -2.42
C MET A 13 -11.40 -3.58 -2.95
N GLN A 14 -12.56 -3.07 -2.56
CA GLN A 14 -13.85 -3.58 -3.06
C GLN A 14 -14.01 -3.29 -4.55
N GLU A 15 -13.66 -2.11 -5.02
CA GLU A 15 -13.67 -1.75 -6.45
C GLU A 15 -12.74 -2.66 -7.27
N GLU A 16 -11.55 -2.98 -6.75
CA GLU A 16 -10.64 -3.92 -7.41
C GLU A 16 -11.21 -5.34 -7.46
N ILE A 17 -11.85 -5.81 -6.39
CA ILE A 17 -12.52 -7.12 -6.36
C ILE A 17 -13.62 -7.15 -7.43
N ASP A 18 -14.47 -6.14 -7.48
CA ASP A 18 -15.58 -6.06 -8.42
C ASP A 18 -15.09 -6.10 -9.87
N TYR A 19 -14.06 -5.34 -10.19
CA TYR A 19 -13.41 -5.39 -11.51
C TYR A 19 -12.86 -6.79 -11.84
N ARG A 20 -12.14 -7.41 -10.90
CA ARG A 20 -11.52 -8.72 -11.11
C ARG A 20 -12.53 -9.84 -11.25
N VAL A 21 -13.64 -9.78 -10.54
CA VAL A 21 -14.71 -10.78 -10.61
C VAL A 21 -15.58 -10.59 -11.85
N GLN A 22 -15.98 -9.35 -12.14
CA GLN A 22 -16.98 -9.07 -13.17
C GLN A 22 -16.40 -8.89 -14.57
N GLN A 23 -15.17 -8.39 -14.67
CA GLN A 23 -14.57 -8.07 -15.98
C GLN A 23 -13.35 -8.94 -16.29
N LEU A 24 -12.39 -9.03 -15.40
CA LEU A 24 -11.13 -9.71 -15.67
C LEU A 24 -11.26 -11.24 -15.65
N ARG A 25 -11.94 -11.79 -14.64
CA ARG A 25 -12.09 -13.25 -14.48
C ARG A 25 -12.79 -13.93 -15.65
N PRO A 26 -13.92 -13.41 -16.20
CA PRO A 26 -14.55 -14.00 -17.38
C PRO A 26 -13.61 -14.05 -18.58
N LYS A 27 -12.83 -12.99 -18.81
CA LYS A 27 -11.84 -12.94 -19.88
C LYS A 27 -10.74 -13.97 -19.68
N LEU A 28 -10.21 -14.10 -18.47
CA LEU A 28 -9.17 -15.10 -18.15
C LEU A 28 -9.67 -16.53 -18.29
N ILE A 29 -10.94 -16.80 -17.97
CA ILE A 29 -11.58 -18.11 -18.19
C ILE A 29 -11.66 -18.40 -19.70
N GLU A 30 -12.07 -17.43 -20.49
CA GLU A 30 -12.12 -17.53 -21.95
C GLU A 30 -10.73 -17.82 -22.54
N ASP A 31 -9.70 -17.10 -22.08
CA ASP A 31 -8.31 -17.33 -22.51
C ASP A 31 -7.84 -18.75 -22.21
N VAL A 32 -8.19 -19.32 -21.05
CA VAL A 32 -7.89 -20.72 -20.70
C VAL A 32 -8.61 -21.68 -21.64
N GLN A 33 -9.88 -21.46 -21.93
CA GLN A 33 -10.66 -22.30 -22.83
C GLN A 33 -10.11 -22.26 -24.25
N THR A 34 -9.76 -21.07 -24.74
CA THR A 34 -9.16 -20.89 -26.07
C THR A 34 -7.82 -21.61 -26.18
N ALA A 35 -6.95 -21.45 -25.20
CA ALA A 35 -5.65 -22.12 -25.18
C ALA A 35 -5.78 -23.65 -25.08
N ARG A 36 -6.76 -24.12 -24.31
CA ARG A 36 -7.06 -25.57 -24.19
C ARG A 36 -7.43 -26.19 -25.52
N ALA A 37 -8.09 -25.46 -26.40
CA ALA A 37 -8.49 -25.95 -27.72
C ALA A 37 -7.34 -26.19 -28.70
N PHE A 38 -6.12 -25.70 -28.41
CA PHE A 38 -4.96 -25.81 -29.31
C PHE A 38 -4.18 -27.11 -29.19
N GLY A 39 -4.59 -28.09 -28.38
CA GLY A 39 -3.99 -29.42 -28.42
C GLY A 39 -3.62 -30.00 -27.05
N ASP A 40 -2.52 -30.78 -26.97
CA ASP A 40 -2.11 -31.55 -25.80
C ASP A 40 -1.78 -30.60 -24.63
N LEU A 41 -2.49 -30.78 -23.52
CA LEU A 41 -2.35 -29.92 -22.33
C LEU A 41 -1.00 -30.06 -21.62
N SER A 42 -0.32 -31.21 -21.77
CA SER A 42 0.97 -31.45 -21.11
C SER A 42 2.12 -30.61 -21.70
N GLU A 43 2.05 -30.31 -22.99
CA GLU A 43 3.06 -29.54 -23.73
C GLU A 43 2.56 -28.15 -24.15
N ASN A 44 1.30 -27.83 -23.89
CA ASN A 44 0.69 -26.57 -24.28
C ASN A 44 1.13 -25.44 -23.35
N PHE A 45 2.14 -24.71 -23.78
CA PHE A 45 2.68 -23.57 -23.02
C PHE A 45 1.64 -22.44 -22.87
N GLU A 46 0.85 -22.15 -23.88
CA GLU A 46 -0.21 -21.12 -23.85
C GLU A 46 -1.26 -21.46 -22.80
N TYR A 47 -1.66 -22.72 -22.72
CA TYR A 47 -2.58 -23.19 -21.68
C TYR A 47 -2.01 -23.00 -20.26
N LYS A 48 -0.72 -23.33 -20.06
CA LYS A 48 -0.07 -23.16 -18.76
C LYS A 48 -0.01 -21.69 -18.36
N CYS A 49 0.33 -20.79 -19.28
CA CYS A 49 0.35 -19.35 -19.03
C CYS A 49 -1.04 -18.80 -18.71
N ALA A 50 -2.06 -19.15 -19.51
CA ALA A 50 -3.44 -18.70 -19.30
C ALA A 50 -4.00 -19.19 -17.96
N LYS A 51 -3.74 -20.44 -17.59
CA LYS A 51 -4.13 -21.00 -16.29
C LYS A 51 -3.43 -20.29 -15.13
N GLN A 52 -2.15 -19.97 -15.29
CA GLN A 52 -1.38 -19.26 -14.27
C GLN A 52 -1.91 -17.84 -14.05
N GLU A 53 -2.23 -17.11 -15.10
CA GLU A 53 -2.83 -15.78 -15.01
C GLU A 53 -4.20 -15.80 -14.30
N LYS A 54 -5.06 -16.78 -14.66
CA LYS A 54 -6.33 -16.99 -13.97
C LYS A 54 -6.13 -17.25 -12.48
N ASN A 55 -5.20 -18.13 -12.13
CA ASN A 55 -4.92 -18.47 -10.73
C ASN A 55 -4.36 -17.27 -9.94
N ARG A 56 -3.53 -16.43 -10.55
CA ARG A 56 -3.05 -15.19 -9.94
C ARG A 56 -4.20 -14.24 -9.64
N ASN A 57 -5.12 -14.07 -10.57
CA ASN A 57 -6.30 -13.24 -10.37
C ASN A 57 -7.18 -13.77 -9.21
N ASP A 58 -7.45 -15.07 -9.20
CA ASP A 58 -8.23 -15.70 -8.13
C ASP A 58 -7.53 -15.59 -6.76
N ALA A 59 -6.21 -15.71 -6.72
CA ALA A 59 -5.42 -15.52 -5.51
C ALA A 59 -5.49 -14.06 -5.00
N ARG A 60 -5.41 -13.08 -5.91
CA ARG A 60 -5.55 -11.66 -5.57
C ARG A 60 -6.94 -11.34 -5.01
N ILE A 61 -7.99 -11.89 -5.61
CA ILE A 61 -9.37 -11.73 -5.11
C ILE A 61 -9.47 -12.26 -3.68
N ARG A 62 -8.99 -13.48 -3.42
CA ARG A 62 -9.01 -14.06 -2.07
C ARG A 62 -8.21 -13.24 -1.06
N TYR A 63 -7.07 -12.71 -1.48
CA TYR A 63 -6.24 -11.83 -0.63
C TYR A 63 -7.02 -10.57 -0.24
N LEU A 64 -7.59 -9.86 -1.21
CA LEU A 64 -8.35 -8.63 -0.95
C LEU A 64 -9.59 -8.89 -0.08
N GLN A 65 -10.32 -9.97 -0.34
CA GLN A 65 -11.48 -10.37 0.49
C GLN A 65 -11.07 -10.63 1.94
N ARG A 66 -9.94 -11.31 2.14
CA ARG A 66 -9.42 -11.57 3.49
C ARG A 66 -9.01 -10.27 4.18
N MET A 67 -8.32 -9.37 3.48
CA MET A 67 -7.92 -8.07 4.01
C MET A 67 -9.14 -7.24 4.46
N ILE A 68 -10.17 -7.17 3.64
CA ILE A 68 -11.43 -6.46 3.99
C ILE A 68 -12.06 -7.08 5.24
N LYS A 69 -12.10 -8.41 5.31
CA LYS A 69 -12.73 -9.13 6.42
C LYS A 69 -12.00 -8.92 7.76
N THR A 70 -10.68 -8.81 7.73
CA THR A 70 -9.85 -8.70 8.93
C THR A 70 -9.40 -7.29 9.25
N ALA A 71 -9.75 -6.31 8.43
CA ALA A 71 -9.31 -4.94 8.59
C ALA A 71 -9.86 -4.28 9.86
N LYS A 72 -9.00 -3.54 10.54
CA LYS A 72 -9.39 -2.60 11.56
C LYS A 72 -9.51 -1.22 10.91
N VAL A 73 -10.72 -0.69 10.88
CA VAL A 73 -10.96 0.63 10.28
C VAL A 73 -10.43 1.73 11.19
N ILE A 74 -9.59 2.59 10.62
CA ILE A 74 -9.03 3.75 11.29
C ILE A 74 -9.44 5.04 10.58
N GLU A 75 -9.48 6.13 11.34
CA GLU A 75 -9.67 7.49 10.83
C GLU A 75 -8.50 8.35 11.24
N ASP A 76 -8.09 9.27 10.38
CA ASP A 76 -7.11 10.28 10.75
C ASP A 76 -7.78 11.33 11.64
N LYS A 77 -7.31 11.42 12.88
CA LYS A 77 -7.74 12.41 13.88
C LYS A 77 -6.62 13.37 14.26
N SER A 78 -5.58 13.47 13.43
CA SER A 78 -4.45 14.34 13.71
C SER A 78 -4.86 15.81 13.74
N ALA A 79 -4.24 16.56 14.66
CA ALA A 79 -4.45 18.01 14.73
C ALA A 79 -3.84 18.72 13.50
N ALA A 80 -4.28 19.94 13.27
CA ALA A 80 -3.82 20.75 12.12
C ALA A 80 -2.31 21.01 12.10
N ASP A 81 -1.64 20.93 13.25
CA ASP A 81 -0.20 21.19 13.43
C ASP A 81 0.63 19.92 13.63
N THR A 82 0.02 18.75 13.57
CA THR A 82 0.70 17.45 13.73
C THR A 82 0.65 16.63 12.46
N ALA A 83 1.68 15.80 12.25
CA ALA A 83 1.73 14.88 11.12
C ALA A 83 0.73 13.73 11.30
N GLY A 84 -0.12 13.53 10.31
CA GLY A 84 -1.11 12.46 10.26
C GLY A 84 -1.12 11.73 8.93
N LEU A 85 -2.07 10.82 8.73
CA LEU A 85 -2.23 10.09 7.48
C LEU A 85 -2.51 11.04 6.32
N TYR A 86 -1.87 10.76 5.17
CA TYR A 86 -1.93 11.53 3.92
C TYR A 86 -1.33 12.93 3.99
N ASP A 87 -0.73 13.31 5.11
CA ASP A 87 0.04 14.54 5.21
C ASP A 87 1.39 14.39 4.52
N THR A 88 1.84 15.44 3.86
CA THR A 88 3.19 15.53 3.31
C THR A 88 4.09 16.19 4.34
N VAL A 89 5.18 15.52 4.69
CA VAL A 89 6.11 15.96 5.72
C VAL A 89 7.49 16.12 5.11
N GLU A 90 8.09 17.30 5.26
CA GLU A 90 9.49 17.50 4.94
C GLU A 90 10.34 17.15 6.15
N ILE A 91 11.19 16.15 5.98
CA ILE A 91 12.12 15.66 7.00
C ILE A 91 13.57 15.94 6.62
N PHE A 92 14.38 16.24 7.61
CA PHE A 92 15.84 16.32 7.48
C PHE A 92 16.47 15.14 8.18
N MET A 93 17.14 14.28 7.43
CA MET A 93 17.84 13.11 7.97
C MET A 93 19.25 13.51 8.41
N GLU A 94 19.50 13.53 9.72
CA GLU A 94 20.76 14.00 10.28
C GLU A 94 21.95 13.13 9.85
N ASN A 95 21.74 11.83 9.72
CA ASN A 95 22.78 10.88 9.31
C ASN A 95 23.25 11.06 7.86
N LEU A 96 22.40 11.56 6.99
CA LEU A 96 22.69 11.79 5.56
C LEU A 96 22.94 13.26 5.22
N GLY A 97 22.57 14.17 6.12
CA GLY A 97 22.62 15.61 5.86
C GLY A 97 21.70 16.06 4.71
N LYS A 98 20.59 15.34 4.48
CA LYS A 98 19.67 15.58 3.37
C LYS A 98 18.24 15.73 3.84
N SER A 99 17.49 16.58 3.14
CA SER A 99 16.05 16.71 3.30
C SER A 99 15.31 15.87 2.28
N ARG A 100 14.15 15.36 2.67
CA ARG A 100 13.23 14.62 1.80
C ARG A 100 11.80 14.93 2.16
N LYS A 101 10.93 15.02 1.15
CA LYS A 101 9.48 15.05 1.36
C LYS A 101 8.95 13.62 1.32
N ILE A 102 8.17 13.29 2.33
CA ILE A 102 7.47 12.00 2.41
C ILE A 102 5.98 12.26 2.62
N GLN A 103 5.17 11.31 2.20
CA GLN A 103 3.74 11.30 2.51
C GLN A 103 3.43 10.07 3.35
N LEU A 104 2.75 10.27 4.48
CA LEU A 104 2.35 9.19 5.38
C LEU A 104 1.11 8.51 4.83
N VAL A 105 1.19 7.19 4.66
CA VAL A 105 0.12 6.38 4.08
C VAL A 105 -0.12 5.12 4.92
N THR A 106 -1.21 4.43 4.68
CA THR A 106 -1.42 3.08 5.20
C THR A 106 -0.45 2.10 4.55
N THR A 107 -0.14 0.99 5.22
CA THR A 107 0.82 -0.02 4.71
C THR A 107 0.44 -0.54 3.32
N LEU A 108 -0.86 -0.64 3.05
CA LEU A 108 -1.38 -1.11 1.76
C LEU A 108 -0.95 -0.24 0.57
N ARG A 109 -0.67 1.04 0.80
CA ARG A 109 -0.35 2.02 -0.26
C ARG A 109 1.10 2.47 -0.26
N GLN A 110 1.96 1.86 0.56
CA GLN A 110 3.35 2.26 0.65
C GLN A 110 4.13 2.04 -0.66
N ASP A 111 4.94 3.03 -1.01
CA ASP A 111 5.94 2.95 -2.07
C ASP A 111 7.06 3.93 -1.74
N ALA A 112 8.12 3.42 -1.12
CA ALA A 112 9.22 4.24 -0.63
C ALA A 112 9.95 5.01 -1.74
N LEU A 113 9.97 4.48 -2.97
CA LEU A 113 10.59 5.16 -4.12
C LEU A 113 9.83 6.44 -4.49
N LYS A 114 8.52 6.43 -4.32
CA LYS A 114 7.65 7.60 -4.55
C LYS A 114 7.51 8.51 -3.33
N GLY A 115 8.14 8.14 -2.22
CA GLY A 115 8.03 8.89 -0.98
C GLY A 115 6.76 8.58 -0.17
N TRP A 116 6.00 7.56 -0.54
CA TRP A 116 4.84 7.09 0.22
C TRP A 116 5.29 6.12 1.30
N ILE A 117 5.31 6.59 2.52
CA ILE A 117 5.88 5.87 3.67
C ILE A 117 4.75 5.36 4.57
N SER A 118 4.77 4.06 4.84
CA SER A 118 3.80 3.46 5.76
C SER A 118 3.91 4.08 7.16
N LYS A 119 2.76 4.39 7.76
CA LYS A 119 2.71 4.81 9.16
C LYS A 119 3.32 3.78 10.13
N GLU A 120 3.36 2.52 9.74
CA GLU A 120 3.93 1.42 10.55
C GLU A 120 5.43 1.23 10.31
N SER A 121 6.01 1.85 9.29
CA SER A 121 7.46 1.80 9.06
C SER A 121 8.22 2.52 10.17
N PRO A 122 9.52 2.24 10.37
CA PRO A 122 10.32 2.96 11.36
C PRO A 122 10.27 4.48 11.22
N VAL A 123 10.37 4.99 9.99
CA VAL A 123 10.25 6.44 9.71
C VAL A 123 8.82 6.92 9.98
N GLY A 124 7.83 6.19 9.52
CA GLY A 124 6.41 6.54 9.74
C GLY A 124 6.06 6.64 11.21
N ARG A 125 6.47 5.69 12.03
CA ARG A 125 6.27 5.71 13.49
C ARG A 125 6.95 6.89 14.15
N ALA A 126 8.15 7.24 13.69
CA ALA A 126 8.91 8.37 14.24
C ALA A 126 8.25 9.72 13.92
N VAL A 127 7.63 9.85 12.75
CA VAL A 127 7.05 11.10 12.24
C VAL A 127 5.60 11.31 12.68
N MET A 128 4.81 10.23 12.79
CA MET A 128 3.40 10.33 13.19
C MET A 128 3.22 11.07 14.51
N GLY A 129 2.30 12.05 14.51
CA GLY A 129 1.98 12.86 15.69
C GLY A 129 3.00 13.94 16.03
N ARG A 130 4.06 14.10 15.25
CA ARG A 130 5.07 15.15 15.46
C ARG A 130 4.65 16.47 14.85
N LYS A 131 5.24 17.55 15.39
CA LYS A 131 5.06 18.92 14.89
C LYS A 131 6.29 19.40 14.14
N ALA A 132 6.12 20.39 13.30
CA ALA A 132 7.24 21.09 12.68
C ALA A 132 8.21 21.62 13.76
N GLY A 133 9.50 21.40 13.56
CA GLY A 133 10.56 21.71 14.54
C GLY A 133 10.92 20.58 15.49
N ASP A 134 10.12 19.51 15.55
CA ASP A 134 10.42 18.34 16.38
C ASP A 134 11.60 17.55 15.83
N ARG A 135 12.37 16.96 16.74
CA ARG A 135 13.41 15.97 16.45
C ARG A 135 12.89 14.60 16.87
N ALA A 136 12.99 13.61 16.00
CA ALA A 136 12.50 12.27 16.25
C ALA A 136 13.58 11.23 15.99
N TYR A 137 13.59 10.18 16.81
CA TYR A 137 14.49 9.04 16.63
C TYR A 137 13.80 7.96 15.79
N VAL A 138 14.48 7.52 14.75
CA VAL A 138 14.04 6.40 13.89
C VAL A 138 14.73 5.14 14.38
N ASP A 139 13.97 4.26 15.01
CA ASP A 139 14.46 2.97 15.50
C ASP A 139 14.44 1.94 14.37
N MET A 140 15.63 1.53 13.94
CA MET A 140 15.80 0.50 12.90
C MET A 140 15.96 -0.91 13.48
N GLY A 141 15.85 -1.05 14.80
CA GLY A 141 16.03 -2.32 15.51
C GLY A 141 17.49 -2.62 15.84
N SER A 142 17.70 -3.54 16.79
CA SER A 142 19.03 -4.00 17.24
C SER A 142 19.96 -2.87 17.72
N GLY A 143 19.41 -1.83 18.33
CA GLY A 143 20.17 -0.67 18.81
C GLY A 143 20.67 0.27 17.72
N LYS A 144 20.24 0.06 16.48
CA LYS A 144 20.57 0.91 15.33
C LYS A 144 19.44 1.88 15.03
N GLY A 145 19.80 3.09 14.69
CA GLY A 145 18.84 4.11 14.30
C GLY A 145 19.51 5.44 14.01
N TYR A 146 18.72 6.42 13.73
CA TYR A 146 19.18 7.77 13.44
C TYR A 146 18.13 8.80 13.84
N TYR A 147 18.54 10.05 13.94
CA TYR A 147 17.62 11.16 14.19
C TYR A 147 17.19 11.85 12.89
N LEU A 148 15.96 12.31 12.86
CA LEU A 148 15.45 13.22 11.85
C LEU A 148 14.79 14.44 12.48
N GLN A 149 14.68 15.51 11.72
CA GLN A 149 14.00 16.74 12.12
C GLN A 149 12.78 16.93 11.21
N ILE A 150 11.66 17.29 11.81
CA ILE A 150 10.45 17.66 11.07
C ILE A 150 10.59 19.13 10.68
N ARG A 151 10.71 19.41 9.39
CA ARG A 151 10.90 20.76 8.85
C ARG A 151 9.60 21.48 8.54
N ALA A 152 8.68 20.77 7.87
CA ALA A 152 7.38 21.30 7.48
C ALA A 152 6.34 20.20 7.39
N ILE A 153 5.09 20.53 7.64
CA ILE A 153 3.95 19.63 7.51
C ILE A 153 2.92 20.31 6.62
N GLU A 154 2.55 19.65 5.52
CA GLU A 154 1.47 20.05 4.65
C GLU A 154 0.32 19.07 4.83
N LYS A 155 -0.80 19.54 5.36
CA LYS A 155 -1.98 18.71 5.60
C LYS A 155 -2.56 18.23 4.28
N GLY A 156 -2.89 16.95 4.23
CA GLY A 156 -3.47 16.30 3.07
C GLY A 156 -4.67 15.46 3.43
N THR A 157 -5.35 14.99 2.40
CA THR A 157 -6.47 14.04 2.51
C THR A 157 -6.27 12.90 1.53
N ASP A 158 -6.94 11.78 1.78
CA ASP A 158 -6.98 10.69 0.81
C ASP A 158 -7.92 11.05 -0.34
N ASN A 159 -7.33 11.55 -1.43
CA ASN A 159 -8.05 11.87 -2.67
C ASN A 159 -8.17 10.68 -3.64
N GLY A 160 -7.70 9.52 -3.23
CA GLY A 160 -7.74 8.32 -4.05
C GLY A 160 -6.66 8.18 -5.12
N ASP A 161 -5.71 9.11 -5.21
CA ASP A 161 -4.65 9.10 -6.24
C ASP A 161 -3.56 8.06 -5.98
N ILE A 162 -3.36 7.66 -4.73
CA ILE A 162 -2.36 6.67 -4.37
C ILE A 162 -2.94 5.26 -4.52
N PRO A 163 -2.41 4.44 -5.43
CA PRO A 163 -2.94 3.10 -5.67
C PRO A 163 -2.61 2.12 -4.52
N ILE A 164 -3.40 1.08 -4.43
CA ILE A 164 -3.12 -0.08 -3.58
C ILE A 164 -1.97 -0.86 -4.21
N GLY A 165 -1.01 -1.28 -3.39
CA GLY A 165 0.11 -2.10 -3.84
C GLY A 165 -0.32 -3.45 -4.43
N SER A 166 0.41 -3.88 -5.44
CA SER A 166 0.24 -5.18 -6.09
C SER A 166 1.21 -6.19 -5.50
N PHE A 167 0.83 -6.92 -4.50
CA PHE A 167 1.63 -8.03 -3.93
C PHE A 167 0.78 -9.22 -3.63
#